data_adba18cb1144a439a208a191334a875b
#
_entry.id   adba18cb1144a439a208a191334a875b
#
_cell.length_a   1.000
_cell.length_b   1.000
_cell.length_c   1.000
_cell.angle_alpha   90.00
_cell.angle_beta   90.00
_cell.angle_gamma   90.00
#
_symmetry.space_group_name_H-M   'P 1'
#
loop_
_entity.id
_entity.type
_entity.pdbx_description
1 polymer ?
#
loop_
_entity_poly.entity_id
_entity_poly.type
_entity_poly.pdbx_seq_one_letter_code
_entity_poly.pdbx_strand_id
1 'polypeptide(L)'
;RVRLALPRQWRPELGYLDLQRRMEEEGVRQPTPQQVFDWVVAIRRAKLPDPAVLGNAGSFFKNPTVTPEQCRDIIARDPQVVHYSLPDGRFKLAAGWLIDACGWRGKSMGRAGVHEKQALVLVNRGSAQNPVTGGEVMTLARAIQTSVYERFGIRLEPEPLVI
;
A
#
# COMPACT_ATOMS: atom_id res chain seq x y z
N ARG A 1 -2.95 -17.52 -18.18
CA ARG A 1 -1.74 -17.24 -18.99
C ARG A 1 -1.54 -15.73 -19.04
N VAL A 2 -0.38 -15.23 -18.60
CA VAL A 2 -0.02 -13.81 -18.71
C VAL A 2 0.95 -13.67 -19.89
N ARG A 3 0.75 -12.63 -20.73
CA ARG A 3 1.67 -12.25 -21.80
C ARG A 3 2.19 -10.84 -21.53
N LEU A 4 3.50 -10.67 -21.55
CA LEU A 4 4.14 -9.37 -21.38
C LEU A 4 4.76 -8.95 -22.73
N ALA A 5 4.49 -7.72 -23.16
CA ALA A 5 5.20 -7.10 -24.29
C ALA A 5 6.46 -6.42 -23.73
N LEU A 6 7.61 -6.97 -24.10
CA LEU A 6 8.90 -6.43 -23.68
C LEU A 6 9.53 -5.68 -24.87
N PRO A 7 9.60 -4.34 -24.86
CA PRO A 7 10.25 -3.59 -25.91
C PRO A 7 11.75 -3.86 -25.91
N ARG A 8 12.36 -3.92 -27.10
CA ARG A 8 13.81 -4.12 -27.23
C ARG A 8 14.61 -2.90 -26.74
N GLN A 9 14.03 -1.71 -26.90
CA GLN A 9 14.65 -0.47 -26.41
C GLN A 9 14.31 -0.30 -24.93
N TRP A 10 15.34 -0.13 -24.10
CA TRP A 10 15.17 0.17 -22.69
C TRP A 10 14.56 1.55 -22.48
N ARG A 11 13.39 1.60 -21.82
CA ARG A 11 12.69 2.82 -21.42
C ARG A 11 12.13 2.59 -20.02
N PRO A 12 12.87 2.94 -18.95
CA PRO A 12 12.44 2.69 -17.59
C PRO A 12 11.33 3.66 -17.16
N GLU A 13 10.37 3.13 -16.43
CA GLU A 13 9.38 3.92 -15.69
C GLU A 13 9.98 4.30 -14.33
N LEU A 14 10.46 5.53 -14.22
CA LEU A 14 11.16 6.04 -13.04
C LEU A 14 10.32 7.01 -12.19
N GLY A 15 9.00 7.09 -12.43
CA GLY A 15 8.09 8.02 -11.74
C GLY A 15 7.81 7.68 -10.27
N TYR A 16 8.31 6.57 -9.75
CA TYR A 16 8.17 6.20 -8.35
C TYR A 16 9.12 6.99 -7.46
N LEU A 17 8.60 7.68 -6.45
CA LEU A 17 9.36 8.53 -5.54
C LEU A 17 10.58 7.83 -4.91
N ASP A 18 10.44 6.56 -4.53
CA ASP A 18 11.55 5.80 -3.94
C ASP A 18 12.67 5.51 -4.95
N LEU A 19 12.32 5.29 -6.23
CA LEU A 19 13.33 5.15 -7.28
C LEU A 19 14.03 6.47 -7.56
N GLN A 20 13.29 7.58 -7.59
CA GLN A 20 13.87 8.92 -7.77
C GLN A 20 14.86 9.24 -6.66
N ARG A 21 14.49 9.02 -5.39
CA ARG A 21 15.39 9.18 -4.26
C ARG A 21 16.65 8.32 -4.39
N ARG A 22 16.49 7.07 -4.81
CA ARG A 22 17.63 6.17 -4.99
C ARG A 22 18.57 6.62 -6.09
N MET A 23 18.02 7.12 -7.20
CA MET A 23 18.79 7.72 -8.28
C MET A 23 19.59 8.95 -7.81
N GLU A 24 18.96 9.82 -6.99
CA GLU A 24 19.60 10.99 -6.42
C GLU A 24 20.71 10.59 -5.44
N GLU A 25 20.46 9.65 -4.53
CA GLU A 25 21.43 9.14 -3.56
C GLU A 25 22.67 8.54 -4.22
N GLU A 26 22.49 7.81 -5.34
CA GLU A 26 23.58 7.16 -6.07
C GLU A 26 24.15 8.03 -7.21
N GLY A 27 23.60 9.23 -7.45
CA GLY A 27 24.05 10.14 -8.51
C GLY A 27 23.82 9.60 -9.93
N VAL A 28 22.88 8.66 -10.11
CA VAL A 28 22.62 7.99 -11.38
C VAL A 28 21.45 8.66 -12.11
N ARG A 29 21.69 9.20 -13.31
CA ARG A 29 20.64 9.84 -14.14
C ARG A 29 20.01 8.89 -15.16
N GLN A 30 20.73 7.91 -15.62
CA GLN A 30 20.29 6.94 -16.62
C GLN A 30 20.60 5.51 -16.13
N PRO A 31 19.71 4.93 -15.32
CA PRO A 31 19.95 3.62 -14.75
C PRO A 31 19.84 2.51 -15.80
N THR A 32 20.66 1.49 -15.63
CA THR A 32 20.55 0.24 -16.37
C THR A 32 19.34 -0.59 -15.90
N PRO A 33 18.85 -1.55 -16.71
CA PRO A 33 17.80 -2.48 -16.28
C PRO A 33 18.15 -3.20 -14.97
N GLN A 34 19.41 -3.61 -14.80
CA GLN A 34 19.87 -4.30 -13.60
C GLN A 34 19.81 -3.40 -12.37
N GLN A 35 20.26 -2.15 -12.48
CA GLN A 35 20.17 -1.19 -11.36
C GLN A 35 18.73 -0.95 -10.92
N VAL A 36 17.81 -0.74 -11.87
CA VAL A 36 16.37 -0.58 -11.53
C VAL A 36 15.83 -1.83 -10.85
N PHE A 37 16.16 -3.02 -11.35
CA PHE A 37 15.76 -4.29 -10.73
C PHE A 37 16.27 -4.38 -9.29
N ASP A 38 17.55 -4.15 -9.05
CA ASP A 38 18.19 -4.26 -7.74
C ASP A 38 17.61 -3.24 -6.76
N TRP A 39 17.38 -2.01 -7.20
CA TRP A 39 16.73 -0.97 -6.39
C TRP A 39 15.28 -1.34 -6.02
N VAL A 40 14.49 -1.81 -6.98
CA VAL A 40 13.11 -2.25 -6.71
C VAL A 40 13.10 -3.38 -5.69
N VAL A 41 13.98 -4.38 -5.85
CA VAL A 41 14.09 -5.51 -4.90
C VAL A 41 14.49 -5.00 -3.51
N ALA A 42 15.49 -4.12 -3.42
CA ALA A 42 15.96 -3.56 -2.15
C ALA A 42 14.85 -2.74 -1.45
N ILE A 43 14.18 -1.84 -2.18
CA ILE A 43 13.07 -1.01 -1.68
C ILE A 43 11.93 -1.90 -1.16
N ARG A 44 11.54 -2.92 -1.93
CA ARG A 44 10.47 -3.83 -1.54
C ARG A 44 10.83 -4.64 -0.29
N ARG A 45 12.04 -5.20 -0.22
CA ARG A 45 12.53 -5.93 0.96
C ARG A 45 12.59 -5.06 2.23
N ALA A 46 12.92 -3.78 2.07
CA ALA A 46 12.96 -2.84 3.20
C ALA A 46 11.55 -2.47 3.74
N LYS A 47 10.54 -2.45 2.87
CA LYS A 47 9.18 -1.98 3.20
C LYS A 47 8.16 -3.08 3.45
N LEU A 48 8.29 -4.22 2.77
CA LEU A 48 7.30 -5.29 2.80
C LEU A 48 7.80 -6.47 3.62
N PRO A 49 6.93 -7.08 4.44
CA PRO A 49 7.30 -8.31 5.14
C PRO A 49 7.39 -9.48 4.15
N ASP A 50 8.37 -10.35 4.36
CA ASP A 50 8.44 -11.62 3.64
C ASP A 50 7.28 -12.53 4.11
N PRO A 51 6.38 -12.98 3.20
CA PRO A 51 5.25 -13.83 3.57
C PRO A 51 5.66 -15.18 4.16
N ALA A 52 6.87 -15.67 3.85
CA ALA A 52 7.41 -16.90 4.44
C ALA A 52 7.78 -16.74 5.93
N VAL A 53 8.10 -15.50 6.34
CA VAL A 53 8.48 -15.17 7.74
C VAL A 53 7.28 -14.60 8.49
N LEU A 54 6.54 -13.70 7.88
CA LEU A 54 5.37 -13.04 8.47
C LEU A 54 4.20 -13.14 7.49
N GLY A 55 3.29 -14.08 7.74
CA GLY A 55 2.16 -14.37 6.87
C GLY A 55 1.33 -13.12 6.53
N ASN A 56 1.12 -12.87 5.26
CA ASN A 56 0.32 -11.75 4.75
C ASN A 56 -0.14 -12.03 3.32
N ALA A 57 -1.09 -11.23 2.82
CA ALA A 57 -1.63 -11.32 1.46
C ALA A 57 -1.25 -10.09 0.61
N GLY A 58 -0.17 -9.39 0.95
CA GLY A 58 0.22 -8.14 0.31
C GLY A 58 -0.69 -6.97 0.73
N SER A 59 -0.93 -6.02 -0.18
CA SER A 59 -1.86 -4.91 0.07
C SER A 59 -3.27 -5.44 0.27
N PHE A 60 -3.86 -5.13 1.43
CA PHE A 60 -5.19 -5.66 1.78
C PHE A 60 -6.34 -4.82 1.23
N PHE A 61 -6.13 -3.53 1.02
CA PHE A 61 -7.14 -2.62 0.50
C PHE A 61 -6.71 -1.98 -0.81
N LYS A 62 -7.68 -1.79 -1.70
CA LYS A 62 -7.49 -1.01 -2.91
C LYS A 62 -7.31 0.47 -2.57
N ASN A 63 -6.53 1.18 -3.36
CA ASN A 63 -6.49 2.64 -3.31
C ASN A 63 -7.83 3.21 -3.81
N PRO A 64 -8.61 3.94 -2.97
CA PRO A 64 -9.91 4.43 -3.36
C PRO A 64 -9.80 5.55 -4.40
N THR A 65 -10.77 5.58 -5.32
CA THR A 65 -10.95 6.67 -6.28
C THR A 65 -12.09 7.56 -5.81
N VAL A 66 -11.86 8.87 -5.79
CA VAL A 66 -12.79 9.89 -5.29
C VAL A 66 -13.04 10.98 -6.33
N THR A 67 -14.13 11.74 -6.16
CA THR A 67 -14.41 12.91 -6.99
C THR A 67 -13.46 14.06 -6.66
N PRO A 68 -13.34 15.08 -7.55
CA PRO A 68 -12.56 16.28 -7.26
C PRO A 68 -13.03 17.01 -5.99
N GLU A 69 -14.35 17.05 -5.75
CA GLU A 69 -14.95 17.67 -4.56
C GLU A 69 -14.51 16.96 -3.29
N GLN A 70 -14.68 15.63 -3.23
CA GLN A 70 -14.25 14.81 -2.10
C GLN A 70 -12.75 14.96 -1.83
N CYS A 71 -11.94 14.99 -2.90
CA CYS A 71 -10.49 15.16 -2.76
C CYS A 71 -10.15 16.53 -2.14
N ARG A 72 -10.77 17.62 -2.63
CA ARG A 72 -10.58 18.96 -2.07
C ARG A 72 -10.98 19.05 -0.60
N ASP A 73 -12.14 18.46 -0.23
CA ASP A 73 -12.62 18.44 1.16
C ASP A 73 -11.66 17.69 2.10
N ILE A 74 -11.06 16.61 1.61
CA ILE A 74 -10.07 15.86 2.40
C ILE A 74 -8.77 16.66 2.51
N ILE A 75 -8.26 17.25 1.42
CA ILE A 75 -7.05 18.08 1.43
C ILE A 75 -7.21 19.29 2.38
N ALA A 76 -8.39 19.90 2.41
CA ALA A 76 -8.67 21.04 3.30
C ALA A 76 -8.53 20.68 4.79
N ARG A 77 -8.86 19.43 5.17
CA ARG A 77 -8.76 18.93 6.55
C ARG A 77 -7.41 18.29 6.86
N ASP A 78 -6.85 17.58 5.90
CA ASP A 78 -5.60 16.84 6.01
C ASP A 78 -4.70 17.17 4.79
N PRO A 79 -3.98 18.30 4.79
CA PRO A 79 -3.18 18.77 3.63
C PRO A 79 -2.08 17.82 3.17
N GLN A 80 -1.67 16.88 4.03
CA GLN A 80 -0.63 15.89 3.74
C GLN A 80 -1.17 14.62 3.06
N VAL A 81 -2.47 14.57 2.73
CA VAL A 81 -3.04 13.38 2.08
C VAL A 81 -2.34 13.08 0.76
N VAL A 82 -1.87 11.84 0.62
CA VAL A 82 -1.21 11.40 -0.61
C VAL A 82 -2.28 11.04 -1.64
N HIS A 83 -2.26 11.75 -2.76
CA HIS A 83 -3.24 11.58 -3.84
C HIS A 83 -2.58 11.71 -5.22
N TYR A 84 -3.24 11.15 -6.23
CA TYR A 84 -2.78 11.13 -7.63
C TYR A 84 -3.95 11.48 -8.53
N SER A 85 -3.73 12.39 -9.49
CA SER A 85 -4.72 12.72 -10.53
C SER A 85 -4.87 11.56 -11.51
N LEU A 86 -6.10 11.30 -11.93
CA LEU A 86 -6.42 10.30 -12.95
C LEU A 86 -6.78 11.00 -14.27
N PRO A 87 -6.61 10.34 -15.45
CA PRO A 87 -6.92 10.93 -16.74
C PRO A 87 -8.39 11.34 -16.91
N ASP A 88 -9.31 10.74 -16.17
CA ASP A 88 -10.74 11.03 -16.16
C ASP A 88 -11.15 12.17 -15.22
N GLY A 89 -10.17 12.89 -14.66
CA GLY A 89 -10.38 14.02 -13.74
C GLY A 89 -10.66 13.63 -12.30
N ARG A 90 -10.76 12.36 -11.97
CA ARG A 90 -10.89 11.87 -10.58
C ARG A 90 -9.52 11.79 -9.90
N PHE A 91 -9.53 11.49 -8.62
CA PHE A 91 -8.31 11.34 -7.81
C PHE A 91 -8.26 9.95 -7.16
N LYS A 92 -7.08 9.37 -7.14
CA LYS A 92 -6.79 8.15 -6.38
C LYS A 92 -6.08 8.53 -5.09
N LEU A 93 -6.63 8.14 -3.93
CA LEU A 93 -6.00 8.36 -2.63
C LEU A 93 -5.17 7.15 -2.24
N ALA A 94 -4.05 7.40 -1.53
CA ALA A 94 -3.23 6.32 -0.99
C ALA A 94 -3.92 5.72 0.26
N ALA A 95 -4.52 4.52 0.12
CA ALA A 95 -5.19 3.85 1.23
C ALA A 95 -4.25 3.62 2.42
N GLY A 96 -2.97 3.31 2.18
CA GLY A 96 -1.97 3.17 3.24
C GLY A 96 -1.80 4.45 4.06
N TRP A 97 -1.87 5.61 3.42
CA TRP A 97 -1.84 6.90 4.13
C TRP A 97 -3.10 7.10 4.99
N LEU A 98 -4.29 6.81 4.45
CA LEU A 98 -5.56 6.94 5.19
C LEU A 98 -5.58 6.05 6.43
N ILE A 99 -5.11 4.80 6.30
CA ILE A 99 -5.02 3.83 7.40
C ILE A 99 -4.02 4.30 8.47
N ASP A 100 -2.86 4.81 8.04
CA ASP A 100 -1.82 5.35 8.92
C ASP A 100 -2.31 6.60 9.67
N ALA A 101 -2.97 7.52 8.97
CA ALA A 101 -3.58 8.71 9.56
C ALA A 101 -4.64 8.38 10.62
N CYS A 102 -5.34 7.24 10.50
CA CYS A 102 -6.22 6.69 11.54
C CYS A 102 -5.45 5.97 12.68
N GLY A 103 -4.12 5.96 12.62
CA GLY A 103 -3.26 5.42 13.66
C GLY A 103 -3.20 3.89 13.71
N TRP A 104 -3.50 3.20 12.61
CA TRP A 104 -3.49 1.73 12.55
C TRP A 104 -2.11 1.12 12.30
N ARG A 105 -1.16 1.86 11.74
CA ARG A 105 0.19 1.34 11.46
C ARG A 105 0.83 0.74 12.70
N GLY A 106 1.28 -0.51 12.61
CA GLY A 106 1.91 -1.26 13.71
C GLY A 106 0.94 -1.80 14.77
N LYS A 107 -0.36 -1.45 14.75
CA LYS A 107 -1.35 -1.93 15.71
C LYS A 107 -1.87 -3.33 15.39
N SER A 108 -2.43 -3.96 16.40
CA SER A 108 -3.04 -5.29 16.31
C SER A 108 -4.39 -5.35 17.00
N MET A 109 -5.25 -6.25 16.52
CA MET A 109 -6.45 -6.72 17.20
C MET A 109 -6.34 -8.25 17.33
N GLY A 110 -6.20 -8.74 18.55
CA GLY A 110 -5.88 -10.14 18.78
C GLY A 110 -4.54 -10.52 18.10
N ARG A 111 -4.61 -11.53 17.23
CA ARG A 111 -3.43 -12.05 16.48
C ARG A 111 -3.30 -11.49 15.06
N ALA A 112 -4.27 -10.75 14.59
CA ALA A 112 -4.17 -9.99 13.34
C ALA A 112 -3.58 -8.61 13.61
N GLY A 113 -2.66 -8.14 12.74
CA GLY A 113 -2.01 -6.84 12.89
C GLY A 113 -1.86 -6.09 11.58
N VAL A 114 -1.54 -4.81 11.69
CA VAL A 114 -1.09 -3.95 10.57
C VAL A 114 0.42 -3.86 10.62
N HIS A 115 1.06 -4.04 9.47
CA HIS A 115 2.53 -4.00 9.40
C HIS A 115 3.05 -2.60 9.73
N GLU A 116 4.16 -2.55 10.49
CA GLU A 116 4.73 -1.30 11.03
C GLU A 116 5.35 -0.37 9.98
N LYS A 117 5.79 -0.92 8.84
CA LYS A 117 6.41 -0.15 7.74
C LYS A 117 5.46 0.10 6.57
N GLN A 118 4.34 -0.63 6.49
CA GLN A 118 3.36 -0.50 5.41
C GLN A 118 1.95 -0.78 5.91
N ALA A 119 1.18 0.29 6.12
CA ALA A 119 -0.16 0.21 6.70
C ALA A 119 -1.19 -0.52 5.83
N LEU A 120 -0.91 -0.72 4.52
CA LEU A 120 -1.74 -1.53 3.63
C LEU A 120 -1.62 -3.04 3.87
N VAL A 121 -0.58 -3.49 4.57
CA VAL A 121 -0.31 -4.92 4.73
C VAL A 121 -0.83 -5.40 6.09
N LEU A 122 -1.86 -6.23 6.06
CA LEU A 122 -2.34 -6.94 7.24
C LEU A 122 -1.51 -8.21 7.43
N VAL A 123 -1.10 -8.47 8.65
CA VAL A 123 -0.13 -9.53 8.99
C VAL A 123 -0.68 -10.49 10.02
N ASN A 124 -0.25 -11.76 9.90
CA ASN A 124 -0.47 -12.81 10.88
C ASN A 124 0.60 -12.74 11.97
N ARG A 125 0.21 -12.37 13.18
CA ARG A 125 1.07 -12.38 14.38
C ARG A 125 0.80 -13.59 15.29
N GLY A 126 0.01 -14.55 14.83
CA GLY A 126 -0.19 -15.83 15.52
C GLY A 126 1.05 -16.72 15.41
N SER A 127 1.10 -17.73 16.27
CA SER A 127 2.13 -18.78 16.22
C SER A 127 1.67 -19.98 15.40
N ALA A 128 2.59 -20.91 15.13
CA ALA A 128 2.24 -22.18 14.48
C ALA A 128 1.21 -22.98 15.28
N GLN A 129 1.24 -22.89 16.63
CA GLN A 129 0.30 -23.57 17.54
C GLN A 129 -1.02 -22.81 17.69
N ASN A 130 -1.01 -21.51 17.42
CA ASN A 130 -2.18 -20.65 17.54
C ASN A 130 -2.19 -19.63 16.40
N PRO A 131 -2.44 -20.08 15.15
CA PRO A 131 -2.44 -19.21 13.97
C PRO A 131 -3.60 -18.22 14.00
N VAL A 132 -3.45 -17.10 13.29
CA VAL A 132 -4.57 -16.19 13.06
C VAL A 132 -5.59 -16.85 12.13
N THR A 133 -6.87 -16.63 12.40
CA THR A 133 -7.96 -17.06 11.52
C THR A 133 -8.31 -15.97 10.51
N GLY A 134 -8.90 -16.36 9.37
CA GLY A 134 -9.45 -15.40 8.40
C GLY A 134 -10.50 -14.47 9.04
N GLY A 135 -11.30 -14.98 9.99
CA GLY A 135 -12.26 -14.18 10.74
C GLY A 135 -11.62 -13.06 11.57
N GLU A 136 -10.47 -13.31 12.21
CA GLU A 136 -9.72 -12.28 12.95
C GLU A 136 -9.16 -11.21 12.01
N VAL A 137 -8.62 -11.63 10.85
CA VAL A 137 -8.15 -10.67 9.83
C VAL A 137 -9.29 -9.81 9.33
N MET A 138 -10.46 -10.40 9.05
CA MET A 138 -11.64 -9.65 8.61
C MET A 138 -12.20 -8.73 9.70
N THR A 139 -12.10 -9.10 10.96
CA THR A 139 -12.48 -8.24 12.09
C THR A 139 -11.57 -7.01 12.14
N LEU A 140 -10.25 -7.17 12.05
CA LEU A 140 -9.31 -6.07 11.95
C LEU A 140 -9.60 -5.20 10.71
N ALA A 141 -9.83 -5.83 9.54
CA ALA A 141 -10.13 -5.11 8.31
C ALA A 141 -11.39 -4.23 8.43
N ARG A 142 -12.45 -4.74 9.04
CA ARG A 142 -13.69 -3.97 9.31
C ARG A 142 -13.46 -2.81 10.26
N ALA A 143 -12.67 -3.00 11.32
CA ALA A 143 -12.31 -1.92 12.23
C ALA A 143 -11.55 -0.79 11.52
N ILE A 144 -10.60 -1.15 10.63
CA ILE A 144 -9.89 -0.18 9.79
C ILE A 144 -10.86 0.55 8.85
N GLN A 145 -11.76 -0.19 8.17
CA GLN A 145 -12.77 0.40 7.28
C GLN A 145 -13.65 1.40 8.03
N THR A 146 -14.11 1.06 9.24
CA THR A 146 -14.92 1.94 10.09
C THR A 146 -14.15 3.22 10.44
N SER A 147 -12.91 3.10 10.93
CA SER A 147 -12.10 4.26 11.30
C SER A 147 -11.82 5.19 10.11
N VAL A 148 -11.53 4.64 8.93
CA VAL A 148 -11.29 5.44 7.73
C VAL A 148 -12.59 6.09 7.24
N TYR A 149 -13.71 5.39 7.33
CA TYR A 149 -15.01 5.95 6.96
C TYR A 149 -15.42 7.10 7.90
N GLU A 150 -15.29 6.92 9.20
CA GLU A 150 -15.62 7.93 10.20
C GLU A 150 -14.78 9.21 10.05
N ARG A 151 -13.49 9.06 9.73
CA ARG A 151 -12.60 10.21 9.59
C ARG A 151 -12.68 10.89 8.23
N PHE A 152 -12.77 10.13 7.15
CA PHE A 152 -12.61 10.64 5.78
C PHE A 152 -13.87 10.50 4.91
N GLY A 153 -14.90 9.77 5.36
CA GLY A 153 -16.07 9.44 4.54
C GLY A 153 -15.78 8.42 3.42
N ILE A 154 -14.62 7.75 3.47
CA ILE A 154 -14.14 6.82 2.44
C ILE A 154 -14.36 5.38 2.86
N ARG A 155 -15.03 4.60 2.01
CA ARG A 155 -15.16 3.15 2.18
C ARG A 155 -14.03 2.44 1.47
N LEU A 156 -13.12 1.81 2.24
CA LEU A 156 -12.07 0.98 1.67
C LEU A 156 -12.62 -0.36 1.19
N GLU A 157 -12.18 -0.82 0.03
CA GLU A 157 -12.49 -2.14 -0.52
C GLU A 157 -11.34 -3.11 -0.30
N PRO A 158 -11.58 -4.32 0.22
CA PRO A 158 -10.57 -5.39 0.23
C PRO A 158 -10.14 -5.74 -1.19
N GLU A 159 -8.83 -5.98 -1.39
CA GLU A 159 -8.28 -6.48 -2.64
C GLU A 159 -8.29 -8.01 -2.71
N PRO A 160 -7.99 -8.75 -1.61
CA PRO A 160 -8.09 -10.20 -1.59
C PRO A 160 -9.53 -10.68 -1.74
N LEU A 161 -9.70 -11.77 -2.49
CA LEU A 161 -10.97 -12.50 -2.53
C LEU A 161 -11.13 -13.27 -1.22
N VAL A 162 -12.23 -13.02 -0.52
CA VAL A 162 -12.61 -13.77 0.70
C VAL A 162 -13.53 -14.88 0.29
N ILE A 163 -13.11 -16.13 0.53
CA ILE A 163 -13.85 -17.35 0.20
C ILE A 163 -14.51 -17.91 1.45
#